data_ee3bb2059546ab7c33993fecb3d7c1eb
#
_entry.id   ee3bb2059546ab7c33993fecb3d7c1eb
#
_cell.length_a   1.000
_cell.length_b   1.000
_cell.length_c   1.000
_cell.angle_alpha   90.00
_cell.angle_beta   90.00
_cell.angle_gamma   90.00
#
_symmetry.space_group_name_H-M   'P 1'
#
loop_
_entity.id
_entity.type
_entity.pdbx_description
1 polymer ?
#
loop_
_entity_poly.entity_id
_entity_poly.type
_entity_poly.pdbx_seq_one_letter_code
_entity_poly.pdbx_strand_id
1 'polypeptide(L)'
;MPDLLDLLLDTLIPPSDDGRMPGAGALGLAAAVRERAPDDELSAGLAALEGARFGALNGTERVALLRELETSRPAFIPAVYHPTCALYYQHPEVQAGLGMRPGPPHPKGYDLEPGNLDALERVRARGRLYREA
;
A
#
# COMPACT_ATOMS: atom_id res chain seq x y z
N MET A 1 16.95 18.13 -3.09
CA MET A 1 17.01 17.02 -2.11
C MET A 1 15.61 16.42 -2.04
N PRO A 2 15.46 15.12 -2.06
CA PRO A 2 14.15 14.52 -1.85
C PRO A 2 13.61 14.94 -0.47
N ASP A 3 12.30 15.15 -0.37
CA ASP A 3 11.64 15.44 0.91
C ASP A 3 11.86 14.25 1.87
N LEU A 4 11.99 14.53 3.16
CA LEU A 4 12.15 13.50 4.19
C LEU A 4 10.98 12.49 4.16
N LEU A 5 9.78 12.98 3.88
CA LEU A 5 8.61 12.10 3.73
C LEU A 5 8.73 11.20 2.49
N ASP A 6 9.21 11.71 1.34
CA ASP A 6 9.43 10.87 0.16
C ASP A 6 10.43 9.74 0.44
N LEU A 7 11.52 10.05 1.17
CA LEU A 7 12.49 9.02 1.60
C LEU A 7 11.87 7.99 2.55
N LEU A 8 10.99 8.43 3.44
CA LEU A 8 10.23 7.52 4.32
C LEU A 8 9.31 6.61 3.50
N LEU A 9 8.55 7.19 2.56
CA LEU A 9 7.64 6.44 1.70
C LEU A 9 8.38 5.39 0.86
N ASP A 10 9.54 5.72 0.27
CA ASP A 10 10.38 4.77 -0.46
C ASP A 10 11.02 3.70 0.44
N THR A 11 11.23 4.00 1.72
CA THR A 11 11.73 3.00 2.67
C THR A 11 10.62 2.02 3.09
N LEU A 12 9.38 2.50 3.19
CA LEU A 12 8.19 1.69 3.53
C LEU A 12 7.71 0.83 2.35
N ILE A 13 7.71 1.40 1.15
CA ILE A 13 7.32 0.73 -0.10
C ILE A 13 8.39 1.04 -1.15
N PRO A 14 9.47 0.25 -1.16
CA PRO A 14 10.55 0.44 -2.13
C PRO A 14 10.14 0.01 -3.54
N PRO A 15 10.86 0.48 -4.58
CA PRO A 15 10.66 -0.04 -5.93
C PRO A 15 10.98 -1.54 -5.98
N SER A 16 10.29 -2.26 -6.86
CA SER A 16 10.57 -3.68 -7.08
C SER A 16 11.90 -3.88 -7.84
N ASP A 17 12.57 -5.02 -7.58
CA ASP A 17 13.85 -5.35 -8.21
C ASP A 17 13.76 -5.47 -9.73
N ASP A 18 12.59 -5.86 -10.25
CA ASP A 18 12.32 -5.99 -11.69
C ASP A 18 11.90 -4.67 -12.38
N GLY A 19 11.84 -3.58 -11.61
CA GLY A 19 11.50 -2.24 -12.09
C GLY A 19 10.04 -2.03 -12.50
N ARG A 20 9.16 -3.03 -12.31
CA ARG A 20 7.72 -2.89 -12.67
C ARG A 20 6.93 -2.07 -11.68
N MET A 21 7.34 -2.07 -10.42
CA MET A 21 6.64 -1.36 -9.35
C MET A 21 7.51 -0.19 -8.90
N PRO A 22 7.03 1.05 -9.02
CA PRO A 22 7.76 2.22 -8.52
C PRO A 22 7.80 2.26 -7.00
N GLY A 23 8.79 2.94 -6.42
CA GLY A 23 8.78 3.27 -5.01
C GLY A 23 7.71 4.32 -4.70
N ALA A 24 7.16 4.29 -3.49
CA ALA A 24 6.07 5.20 -3.13
C ALA A 24 6.48 6.68 -3.06
N GLY A 25 7.73 6.99 -2.69
CA GLY A 25 8.27 8.35 -2.70
C GLY A 25 8.42 8.90 -4.12
N ALA A 26 8.78 8.06 -5.10
CA ALA A 26 8.92 8.47 -6.50
C ALA A 26 7.60 8.88 -7.14
N LEU A 27 6.45 8.47 -6.59
CA LEU A 27 5.11 8.78 -7.10
C LEU A 27 4.57 10.15 -6.65
N GLY A 28 5.31 10.92 -5.85
CA GLY A 28 4.88 12.24 -5.38
C GLY A 28 3.68 12.19 -4.42
N LEU A 29 3.53 11.11 -3.66
CA LEU A 29 2.38 10.91 -2.77
C LEU A 29 2.46 11.72 -1.47
N ALA A 30 3.61 12.32 -1.14
CA ALA A 30 3.86 12.98 0.13
C ALA A 30 2.80 14.02 0.52
N ALA A 31 2.38 14.88 -0.42
CA ALA A 31 1.35 15.89 -0.14
C ALA A 31 0.01 15.26 0.25
N ALA A 32 -0.45 14.27 -0.51
CA ALA A 32 -1.71 13.59 -0.25
C ALA A 32 -1.66 12.71 1.02
N VAL A 33 -0.49 12.19 1.38
CA VAL A 33 -0.28 11.49 2.67
C VAL A 33 -0.36 12.47 3.83
N ARG A 34 0.25 13.67 3.72
CA ARG A 34 0.16 14.73 4.75
C ARG A 34 -1.30 15.13 5.03
N GLU A 35 -2.14 15.21 4.00
CA GLU A 35 -3.55 15.56 4.16
C GLU A 35 -4.38 14.47 4.87
N ARG A 36 -3.92 13.22 4.86
CA ARG A 36 -4.66 12.06 5.41
C ARG A 36 -4.11 11.54 6.73
N ALA A 37 -2.83 11.75 6.99
CA ALA A 37 -2.21 11.33 8.23
C ALA A 37 -2.59 12.28 9.38
N PRO A 38 -2.76 11.80 10.63
CA PRO A 38 -2.94 12.66 11.80
C PRO A 38 -1.72 13.58 11.97
N ASP A 39 -1.96 14.91 12.05
CA ASP A 39 -0.90 15.92 12.04
C ASP A 39 0.09 15.80 13.19
N ASP A 40 -0.37 15.49 14.38
CA ASP A 40 0.43 15.33 15.60
C ASP A 40 1.38 14.10 15.49
N GLU A 41 0.87 12.95 15.06
CA GLU A 41 1.67 11.74 14.87
C GLU A 41 2.68 11.92 13.73
N LEU A 42 2.26 12.50 12.61
CA LEU A 42 3.12 12.74 11.47
C LEU A 42 4.25 13.72 11.84
N SER A 43 3.92 14.85 12.46
CA SER A 43 4.89 15.88 12.85
C SER A 43 5.91 15.34 13.86
N ALA A 44 5.45 14.64 14.89
CA ALA A 44 6.32 14.07 15.92
C ALA A 44 7.22 12.96 15.34
N GLY A 45 6.72 12.15 14.44
CA GLY A 45 7.48 11.10 13.76
C GLY A 45 8.54 11.67 12.81
N LEU A 46 8.17 12.66 11.99
CA LEU A 46 9.13 13.34 11.10
C LEU A 46 10.24 14.05 11.90
N ALA A 47 9.93 14.71 13.01
CA ALA A 47 10.91 15.33 13.88
C ALA A 47 11.89 14.27 14.46
N ALA A 48 11.42 13.09 14.82
CA ALA A 48 12.27 11.99 15.27
C ALA A 48 13.21 11.49 14.17
N LEU A 49 12.70 11.37 12.92
CA LEU A 49 13.52 11.00 11.76
C LEU A 49 14.58 12.06 11.43
N GLU A 50 14.23 13.34 11.51
CA GLU A 50 15.16 14.46 11.35
C GLU A 50 16.27 14.43 12.40
N GLY A 51 15.90 14.26 13.66
CA GLY A 51 16.85 14.15 14.77
C GLY A 51 17.82 12.98 14.62
N ALA A 52 17.36 11.87 14.06
CA ALA A 52 18.18 10.70 13.73
C ALA A 52 18.93 10.81 12.38
N ARG A 53 18.84 11.93 11.68
CA ARG A 53 19.48 12.15 10.36
C ARG A 53 19.11 11.09 9.32
N PHE A 54 17.85 10.67 9.30
CA PHE A 54 17.32 9.62 8.42
C PHE A 54 17.76 9.75 6.95
N GLY A 55 17.82 10.98 6.44
CA GLY A 55 18.27 11.25 5.06
C GLY A 55 19.72 10.86 4.77
N ALA A 56 20.59 10.81 5.80
CA ALA A 56 21.99 10.44 5.66
C ALA A 56 22.24 8.93 5.83
N LEU A 57 21.24 8.17 6.31
CA LEU A 57 21.34 6.74 6.53
C LEU A 57 21.23 5.96 5.21
N ASN A 58 21.90 4.80 5.14
CA ASN A 58 21.68 3.84 4.06
C ASN A 58 20.37 3.07 4.25
N GLY A 59 19.94 2.28 3.25
CA GLY A 59 18.65 1.57 3.26
C GLY A 59 18.49 0.62 4.45
N THR A 60 19.54 -0.12 4.81
CA THR A 60 19.51 -1.05 5.96
C THR A 60 19.35 -0.31 7.28
N GLU A 61 20.08 0.78 7.44
CA GLU A 61 20.00 1.63 8.63
C GLU A 61 18.64 2.32 8.77
N ARG A 62 18.06 2.77 7.66
CA ARG A 62 16.69 3.32 7.64
C ARG A 62 15.66 2.30 8.13
N VAL A 63 15.72 1.09 7.61
CA VAL A 63 14.81 0.01 8.04
C VAL A 63 14.99 -0.31 9.53
N ALA A 64 16.23 -0.36 10.02
CA ALA A 64 16.51 -0.59 11.44
C ALA A 64 15.91 0.51 12.32
N LEU A 65 16.09 1.79 11.95
CA LEU A 65 15.52 2.92 12.67
C LEU A 65 13.97 2.89 12.66
N LEU A 66 13.34 2.52 11.53
CA LEU A 66 11.88 2.40 11.48
C LEU A 66 11.36 1.31 12.41
N ARG A 67 12.06 0.18 12.55
CA ARG A 67 11.71 -0.88 13.53
C ARG A 67 11.83 -0.40 14.99
N GLU A 68 12.81 0.42 15.29
CA GLU A 68 12.91 1.06 16.61
C GLU A 68 11.73 2.01 16.86
N LEU A 69 11.33 2.77 15.83
CA LEU A 69 10.18 3.67 15.91
C LEU A 69 8.85 2.92 16.03
N GLU A 70 8.69 1.76 15.41
CA GLU A 70 7.52 0.90 15.63
C GLU A 70 7.34 0.51 17.10
N THR A 71 8.44 0.32 17.82
CA THR A 71 8.40 0.00 19.26
C THR A 71 8.18 1.23 20.14
N SER A 72 8.89 2.33 19.84
CA SER A 72 8.86 3.54 20.68
C SER A 72 7.69 4.48 20.36
N ARG A 73 7.16 4.43 19.13
CA ARG A 73 6.05 5.24 18.60
C ARG A 73 5.11 4.37 17.77
N PRO A 74 4.35 3.45 18.37
CA PRO A 74 3.58 2.44 17.64
C PRO A 74 2.49 3.01 16.71
N ALA A 75 2.04 4.25 16.94
CA ALA A 75 1.05 4.91 16.10
C ALA A 75 1.62 5.56 14.84
N PHE A 76 2.92 5.93 14.82
CA PHE A 76 3.53 6.70 13.75
C PHE A 76 3.57 5.93 12.41
N ILE A 77 4.15 4.72 12.40
CA ILE A 77 4.28 3.95 11.16
C ILE A 77 2.91 3.63 10.55
N PRO A 78 1.90 3.13 11.29
CA PRO A 78 0.56 2.94 10.76
C PRO A 78 -0.10 4.23 10.23
N ALA A 79 0.10 5.38 10.91
CA ALA A 79 -0.44 6.66 10.50
C ALA A 79 0.05 7.12 9.11
N VAL A 80 1.28 6.76 8.74
CA VAL A 80 1.85 7.05 7.42
C VAL A 80 1.56 5.92 6.43
N TYR A 81 1.74 4.67 6.84
CA TYR A 81 1.67 3.50 5.96
C TYR A 81 0.28 3.27 5.38
N HIS A 82 -0.78 3.37 6.20
CA HIS A 82 -2.15 3.10 5.71
C HIS A 82 -2.59 4.06 4.60
N PRO A 83 -2.49 5.40 4.75
CA PRO A 83 -2.82 6.31 3.67
C PRO A 83 -1.90 6.15 2.47
N THR A 84 -0.60 5.82 2.68
CA THR A 84 0.33 5.55 1.59
C THR A 84 -0.10 4.35 0.78
N CYS A 85 -0.43 3.22 1.39
CA CYS A 85 -0.94 2.04 0.68
C CYS A 85 -2.22 2.35 -0.11
N ALA A 86 -3.17 3.07 0.50
CA ALA A 86 -4.42 3.43 -0.15
C ALA A 86 -4.19 4.28 -1.41
N LEU A 87 -3.25 5.21 -1.37
CA LEU A 87 -2.87 6.05 -2.51
C LEU A 87 -2.04 5.28 -3.55
N TYR A 88 -1.07 4.49 -3.08
CA TYR A 88 -0.15 3.72 -3.91
C TYR A 88 -0.89 2.78 -4.85
N TYR A 89 -1.77 1.92 -4.33
CA TYR A 89 -2.51 0.96 -5.15
C TYR A 89 -3.61 1.57 -6.03
N GLN A 90 -3.94 2.85 -5.83
CA GLN A 90 -4.80 3.62 -6.74
C GLN A 90 -4.01 4.30 -7.86
N HIS A 91 -2.66 4.37 -7.76
CA HIS A 91 -1.84 5.04 -8.75
C HIS A 91 -1.81 4.26 -10.07
N PRO A 92 -2.01 4.94 -11.23
CA PRO A 92 -2.08 4.26 -12.54
C PRO A 92 -0.85 3.43 -12.89
N GLU A 93 0.36 3.90 -12.55
CA GLU A 93 1.61 3.16 -12.80
C GLU A 93 1.68 1.86 -11.99
N VAL A 94 1.21 1.90 -10.73
CA VAL A 94 1.15 0.72 -9.86
C VAL A 94 0.15 -0.28 -10.40
N GLN A 95 -1.04 0.17 -10.79
CA GLN A 95 -2.07 -0.68 -11.39
C GLN A 95 -1.56 -1.33 -12.69
N ALA A 96 -0.86 -0.56 -13.53
CA ALA A 96 -0.23 -1.10 -14.75
C ALA A 96 0.86 -2.12 -14.43
N GLY A 97 1.71 -1.86 -13.42
CA GLY A 97 2.75 -2.79 -12.95
C GLY A 97 2.17 -4.12 -12.43
N LEU A 98 0.98 -4.09 -11.87
CA LEU A 98 0.21 -5.27 -11.44
C LEU A 98 -0.52 -5.97 -12.60
N GLY A 99 -0.43 -5.46 -13.83
CA GLY A 99 -1.18 -5.98 -14.99
C GLY A 99 -2.67 -5.62 -14.96
N MET A 100 -3.07 -4.68 -14.13
CA MET A 100 -4.45 -4.20 -14.07
C MET A 100 -4.67 -3.07 -15.09
N ARG A 101 -5.91 -2.94 -15.55
CA ARG A 101 -6.31 -1.75 -16.31
C ARG A 101 -6.45 -0.57 -15.33
N PRO A 102 -5.70 0.55 -15.54
CA PRO A 102 -5.81 1.71 -14.67
C PRO A 102 -7.23 2.29 -14.66
N GLY A 103 -7.64 2.73 -13.48
CA GLY A 103 -8.92 3.41 -13.28
C GLY A 103 -9.97 2.59 -12.55
N PRO A 104 -11.11 3.20 -12.22
CA PRO A 104 -12.19 2.53 -11.52
C PRO A 104 -12.85 1.47 -12.41
N PRO A 105 -13.36 0.36 -11.82
CA PRO A 105 -14.06 -0.68 -12.58
C PRO A 105 -15.37 -0.20 -13.20
N HIS A 106 -15.99 0.82 -12.65
CA HIS A 106 -17.23 1.41 -13.17
C HIS A 106 -16.91 2.60 -14.13
N PRO A 107 -17.60 2.77 -15.28
CA PRO A 107 -18.77 1.97 -15.74
C PRO A 107 -18.40 0.73 -16.57
N LYS A 108 -17.14 0.56 -16.96
CA LYS A 108 -16.72 -0.47 -17.95
C LYS A 108 -16.54 -1.87 -17.36
N GLY A 109 -16.33 -1.98 -16.04
CA GLY A 109 -16.03 -3.25 -15.40
C GLY A 109 -14.71 -3.89 -15.86
N TYR A 110 -14.53 -5.13 -15.48
CA TYR A 110 -13.46 -6.02 -15.97
C TYR A 110 -14.08 -7.21 -16.67
N ASP A 111 -13.44 -7.68 -17.74
CA ASP A 111 -13.83 -8.95 -18.37
C ASP A 111 -13.46 -10.08 -17.39
N LEU A 112 -14.48 -10.80 -16.95
CA LEU A 112 -14.32 -11.97 -16.09
C LEU A 112 -14.43 -13.22 -16.94
N GLU A 113 -13.52 -14.17 -16.74
CA GLU A 113 -13.69 -15.50 -17.34
C GLU A 113 -14.98 -16.14 -16.81
N PRO A 114 -15.80 -16.74 -17.68
CA PRO A 114 -17.01 -17.45 -17.25
C PRO A 114 -16.61 -18.54 -16.24
N GLY A 115 -17.30 -18.58 -15.10
CA GLY A 115 -17.09 -19.65 -14.13
C GLY A 115 -17.42 -21.02 -14.72
N ASN A 116 -16.63 -22.04 -14.38
CA ASN A 116 -16.93 -23.42 -14.76
C ASN A 116 -18.10 -23.97 -13.92
N LEU A 117 -19.31 -23.87 -14.46
CA LEU A 117 -20.52 -24.36 -13.81
C LEU A 117 -20.64 -25.89 -13.79
N ASP A 118 -19.84 -26.62 -14.59
CA ASP A 118 -19.83 -28.09 -14.58
C ASP A 118 -19.35 -28.64 -13.22
N ALA A 119 -18.53 -27.87 -12.51
CA ALA A 119 -18.14 -28.19 -11.13
C ALA A 119 -19.35 -28.35 -10.17
N LEU A 120 -20.49 -27.74 -10.50
CA LEU A 120 -21.73 -27.83 -9.72
C LEU A 120 -22.58 -29.10 -10.03
N GLU A 121 -22.25 -29.89 -11.03
CA GLU A 121 -23.00 -31.09 -11.36
C GLU A 121 -23.13 -32.06 -10.18
N ARG A 122 -22.01 -32.25 -9.43
CA ARG A 122 -22.05 -33.10 -8.24
C ARG A 122 -22.96 -32.56 -7.14
N VAL A 123 -23.11 -31.24 -7.04
CA VAL A 123 -24.00 -30.58 -6.06
C VAL A 123 -25.43 -30.71 -6.52
N ARG A 124 -25.71 -30.51 -7.81
CA ARG A 124 -27.04 -30.69 -8.42
C ARG A 124 -27.53 -32.12 -8.30
N ALA A 125 -26.66 -33.11 -8.49
CA ALA A 125 -26.98 -34.52 -8.36
C ALA A 125 -27.39 -34.96 -6.96
N ARG A 126 -26.96 -34.22 -5.89
CA ARG A 126 -27.32 -34.50 -4.49
C ARG A 126 -28.79 -34.19 -4.19
N GLY A 127 -29.46 -33.38 -5.02
CA GLY A 127 -30.81 -32.94 -4.77
C GLY A 127 -31.00 -32.03 -3.57
N ARG A 128 -32.21 -31.90 -3.08
CA ARG A 128 -32.53 -31.05 -1.92
C ARG A 128 -32.01 -31.67 -0.62
N LEU A 129 -31.18 -30.92 0.10
CA LEU A 129 -30.63 -31.29 1.40
C LEU A 129 -31.28 -30.54 2.57
N TYR A 130 -32.11 -29.54 2.30
CA TYR A 130 -32.76 -28.74 3.33
C TYR A 130 -34.19 -29.24 3.59
N ARG A 131 -34.64 -29.11 4.84
CA ARG A 131 -36.04 -29.38 5.23
C ARG A 131 -36.87 -28.13 4.94
N GLU A 132 -38.09 -28.36 4.44
CA GLU A 132 -39.09 -27.27 4.39
C GLU A 132 -39.52 -26.96 5.82
N ALA A 133 -39.58 -25.64 6.18
CA ALA A 133 -40.05 -25.17 7.49
C ALA A 133 -41.59 -25.22 7.53
#